data_3247130e702ddf57b1d7f989aea27409
#
_entry.id   3247130e702ddf57b1d7f989aea27409
#
_cell.length_a   1.000
_cell.length_b   1.000
_cell.length_c   1.000
_cell.angle_alpha   90.00
_cell.angle_beta   90.00
_cell.angle_gamma   90.00
#
_symmetry.space_group_name_H-M   'P 1'
#
loop_
_entity.id
_entity.type
_entity.pdbx_description
1 polymer ?
#
loop_
_entity_poly.entity_id
_entity_poly.type
_entity_poly.pdbx_seq_one_letter_code
_entity_poly.pdbx_strand_id
1 'polypeptide(L)' 'MSTTIHRVGPYRFFFNSREENRMHVHVATSDGIAKFWLEPIVALASFHNLRTKDLRKIEAIVKEHEDDFRDAWRRHFSQ' A
#
# COMPACT_ATOMS: atom_id res chain seq x y z
N MET A 1 -0.84 13.97 -6.26
CA MET A 1 -1.68 13.12 -7.10
C MET A 1 -1.40 11.65 -6.80
N SER A 2 -2.41 10.82 -6.76
CA SER A 2 -2.25 9.40 -6.45
C SER A 2 -2.48 8.54 -7.68
N THR A 3 -1.74 7.43 -7.77
CA THR A 3 -1.84 6.46 -8.86
C THR A 3 -2.32 5.12 -8.29
N THR A 4 -3.53 4.73 -8.67
CA THR A 4 -4.09 3.45 -8.23
C THR A 4 -3.36 2.31 -8.94
N ILE A 5 -2.84 1.35 -8.17
CA ILE A 5 -2.12 0.20 -8.73
C ILE A 5 -2.88 -1.10 -8.60
N HIS A 6 -3.86 -1.17 -7.71
CA HIS A 6 -4.59 -2.41 -7.45
C HIS A 6 -5.87 -2.12 -6.67
N ARG A 7 -6.89 -2.93 -6.89
CA ARG A 7 -8.15 -2.87 -6.12
C ARG A 7 -8.57 -4.28 -5.75
N VAL A 8 -8.93 -4.46 -4.48
CA VAL A 8 -9.47 -5.73 -3.97
C VAL A 8 -10.62 -5.39 -3.04
N GLY A 9 -11.86 -5.74 -3.45
CA GLY A 9 -13.03 -5.42 -2.65
C GLY A 9 -13.09 -3.93 -2.32
N PRO A 10 -13.20 -3.56 -1.03
CA PRO A 10 -13.29 -2.16 -0.62
C PRO A 10 -11.93 -1.48 -0.54
N TYR A 11 -10.83 -2.17 -0.85
CA TYR A 11 -9.48 -1.66 -0.67
C TYR A 11 -8.89 -1.16 -1.97
N ARG A 12 -8.40 0.07 -1.96
CA ARG A 12 -7.72 0.68 -3.10
C ARG A 12 -6.26 0.89 -2.71
N PHE A 13 -5.35 0.31 -3.50
CA PHE A 13 -3.91 0.42 -3.28
C PHE A 13 -3.32 1.43 -4.25
N PHE A 14 -2.49 2.35 -3.75
CA PHE A 14 -2.01 3.44 -4.59
C PHE A 14 -0.68 3.99 -4.11
N PHE A 15 0.00 4.72 -5.02
CA PHE A 15 1.21 5.49 -4.72
C PHE A 15 0.87 6.97 -4.87
N ASN A 16 1.50 7.82 -4.06
CA ASN A 16 1.42 9.26 -4.23
C ASN A 16 2.59 9.72 -5.10
N SER A 17 2.45 10.86 -5.75
CA SER A 17 3.46 11.34 -6.70
C SER A 17 4.74 11.85 -6.02
N ARG A 18 4.65 12.27 -4.75
CA ARG A 18 5.81 12.71 -3.98
C ARG A 18 5.97 11.82 -2.77
N GLU A 19 6.95 10.92 -2.86
CA GLU A 19 7.09 9.89 -1.86
C GLU A 19 8.50 9.85 -1.30
N GLU A 20 8.60 9.29 -0.10
CA GLU A 20 9.87 8.92 0.51
C GLU A 20 10.56 7.88 -0.36
N ASN A 21 11.88 7.80 -0.27
CA ASN A 21 12.64 6.83 -1.05
C ASN A 21 12.37 5.39 -0.64
N ARG A 22 11.97 5.17 0.62
CA ARG A 22 11.67 3.82 1.09
C ARG A 22 10.38 3.32 0.45
N MET A 23 10.48 2.16 -0.18
CA MET A 23 9.38 1.55 -0.92
C MET A 23 8.18 1.27 -0.03
N HIS A 24 7.00 1.74 -0.43
CA HIS A 24 5.78 1.57 0.36
C HIS A 24 4.53 1.67 -0.50
N VAL A 25 3.38 1.28 0.06
CA VAL A 25 2.09 1.37 -0.61
C VAL A 25 1.07 1.96 0.35
N HIS A 26 0.18 2.79 -0.18
CA HIS A 26 -0.95 3.34 0.56
C HIS A 26 -2.19 2.53 0.24
N VAL A 27 -3.08 2.41 1.22
CA VAL A 27 -4.35 1.69 1.08
C VAL A 27 -5.46 2.58 1.60
N ALA A 28 -6.49 2.76 0.79
CA ALA A 28 -7.67 3.54 1.19
C ALA A 28 -8.90 2.66 1.20
N THR A 29 -9.77 2.90 2.18
CA THR A 29 -11.11 2.31 2.27
C THR A 29 -12.11 3.46 2.37
N SER A 30 -13.39 3.15 2.47
CA SER A 30 -14.40 4.18 2.70
C SER A 30 -14.25 4.85 4.07
N ASP A 31 -13.60 4.18 5.02
CA ASP A 31 -13.52 4.65 6.41
C ASP A 31 -12.17 5.23 6.80
N GLY A 32 -11.08 4.72 6.23
CA GLY A 32 -9.77 5.13 6.67
C GLY A 32 -8.66 4.79 5.68
N ILE A 33 -7.43 4.97 6.13
CA ILE A 33 -6.25 4.76 5.30
C ILE A 33 -5.17 4.03 6.08
N ALA A 34 -4.25 3.39 5.34
CA ALA A 34 -3.07 2.75 5.92
C ALA A 34 -1.89 2.91 4.97
N LYS A 35 -0.69 2.75 5.53
CA LYS A 35 0.56 2.77 4.78
C LYS A 35 1.37 1.57 5.20
N PHE A 36 1.83 0.78 4.24
CA PHE A 36 2.66 -0.39 4.50
C PHE A 36 4.01 -0.24 3.82
N TRP A 37 5.08 -0.54 4.55
CA TRP A 37 6.40 -0.66 3.96
C TRP A 37 6.44 -1.92 3.10
N LEU A 38 7.14 -1.85 1.97
CA LEU A 38 7.34 -3.00 1.10
C LEU A 38 8.77 -3.55 1.20
N GLU A 39 9.66 -2.82 1.87
CA GLU A 39 11.04 -3.26 2.04
C GLU A 39 11.55 -2.82 3.41
N PRO A 40 12.47 -3.57 4.03
CA PRO A 40 13.02 -4.83 3.52
C PRO A 40 12.00 -5.98 3.54
N ILE A 41 10.95 -5.84 4.36
CA ILE A 41 9.83 -6.79 4.43
C ILE A 41 8.54 -5.97 4.55
N VAL A 42 7.41 -6.59 4.23
CA VAL A 42 6.11 -5.94 4.40
C VAL A 42 5.87 -5.68 5.88
N ALA A 43 5.57 -4.43 6.22
CA ALA A 43 5.30 -4.03 7.61
C ALA A 43 4.41 -2.80 7.64
N LEU A 44 3.50 -2.75 8.61
CA LEU A 44 2.61 -1.59 8.79
C LEU A 44 3.43 -0.38 9.21
N ALA A 45 3.29 0.72 8.47
CA ALA A 45 3.98 1.97 8.79
C ALA A 45 3.08 2.90 9.61
N SER A 46 1.84 3.06 9.17
CA SER A 46 0.87 3.93 9.85
C SER A 46 -0.53 3.60 9.38
N PHE A 47 -1.52 4.05 10.16
CA PHE A 47 -2.91 3.90 9.76
C PHE A 47 -3.77 4.91 10.50
N HIS A 48 -4.96 5.15 9.93
CA HIS A 48 -5.93 6.04 10.54
C HIS A 48 -7.33 5.48 10.27
N ASN A 49 -8.13 5.37 11.33
CA ASN A 49 -9.54 5.00 11.27
C ASN A 49 -9.80 3.64 10.63
N LEU A 50 -8.97 2.66 10.99
CA LEU A 50 -9.13 1.26 10.56
C LEU A 50 -9.02 0.36 11.78
N ARG A 51 -9.79 -0.72 11.78
CA ARG A 51 -9.76 -1.70 12.87
C ARG A 51 -8.66 -2.74 12.62
N THR A 52 -8.26 -3.42 13.68
CA THR A 52 -7.28 -4.51 13.58
C THR A 52 -7.69 -5.54 12.55
N LYS A 53 -8.98 -5.86 12.49
CA LYS A 53 -9.53 -6.80 11.51
C LYS A 53 -9.24 -6.36 10.08
N ASP A 54 -9.45 -5.07 9.79
CA ASP A 54 -9.19 -4.52 8.47
C ASP A 54 -7.69 -4.53 8.15
N LEU A 55 -6.87 -4.15 9.13
CA LEU A 55 -5.42 -4.12 8.95
C LEU A 55 -4.86 -5.51 8.66
N ARG A 56 -5.39 -6.55 9.30
CA ARG A 56 -4.96 -7.92 9.04
C ARG A 56 -5.30 -8.37 7.62
N LYS A 57 -6.50 -8.03 7.15
CA LYS A 57 -6.92 -8.35 5.79
C LYS A 57 -6.05 -7.64 4.77
N ILE A 58 -5.81 -6.35 5.00
CA ILE A 58 -4.99 -5.53 4.09
C ILE A 58 -3.55 -6.06 4.06
N GLU A 59 -2.99 -6.38 5.22
CA GLU A 59 -1.63 -6.92 5.30
C GLU A 59 -1.49 -8.21 4.50
N ALA A 60 -2.49 -9.09 4.60
CA ALA A 60 -2.47 -10.35 3.84
C ALA A 60 -2.46 -10.09 2.34
N ILE A 61 -3.23 -9.10 1.89
CA ILE A 61 -3.27 -8.73 0.47
C ILE A 61 -1.93 -8.16 0.02
N VAL A 62 -1.34 -7.28 0.83
CA VAL A 62 -0.03 -6.68 0.51
C VAL A 62 1.03 -7.77 0.40
N LYS A 63 1.05 -8.72 1.33
CA LYS A 63 2.01 -9.83 1.30
C LYS A 63 1.82 -10.72 0.08
N GLU A 64 0.57 -10.97 -0.30
CA GLU A 64 0.26 -11.79 -1.47
C GLU A 64 0.77 -11.13 -2.75
N HIS A 65 0.71 -9.82 -2.83
CA HIS A 65 1.06 -9.05 -4.03
C HIS A 65 2.37 -8.27 -3.89
N GLU A 66 3.19 -8.59 -2.89
CA GLU A 66 4.36 -7.76 -2.59
C GLU A 66 5.33 -7.62 -3.76
N ASP A 67 5.54 -8.68 -4.52
CA ASP A 67 6.44 -8.60 -5.68
C ASP A 67 5.86 -7.71 -6.77
N ASP A 68 4.57 -7.83 -7.03
CA ASP A 68 3.89 -6.98 -8.01
C ASP A 68 3.93 -5.52 -7.59
N PHE A 69 3.74 -5.26 -6.30
CA PHE A 69 3.76 -3.88 -5.77
C PHE A 69 5.17 -3.29 -5.84
N ARG A 70 6.20 -4.09 -5.56
CA ARG A 70 7.59 -3.64 -5.68
C ARG A 70 7.93 -3.32 -7.13
N ASP A 71 7.50 -4.16 -8.06
CA ASP A 71 7.71 -3.93 -9.49
C ASP A 71 6.98 -2.67 -9.94
N ALA A 72 5.75 -2.48 -9.49
CA ALA A 72 4.96 -1.28 -9.79
C ALA A 72 5.65 -0.03 -9.27
N TRP A 73 6.21 -0.09 -8.05
CA TRP A 73 6.96 1.01 -7.47
C TRP A 73 8.16 1.38 -8.34
N ARG A 74 8.94 0.37 -8.75
CA ARG A 74 10.12 0.61 -9.58
C ARG A 74 9.75 1.27 -10.90
N ARG A 75 8.69 0.80 -11.55
CA ARG A 75 8.19 1.39 -12.79
C ARG A 75 7.72 2.83 -12.59
N HIS A 76 7.04 3.08 -11.49
CA HIS A 76 6.44 4.39 -11.23
C HIS A 76 7.49 5.45 -10.90
N PHE A 77 8.54 5.09 -10.18
CA PHE A 77 9.55 6.03 -9.70
C PHE A 77 10.91 5.92 -10.39
N SER A 78 11.01 5.17 -11.46
CA SER A 78 12.28 4.96 -12.16
C SER A 78 12.52 5.96 -13.29
N GLN A 79 11.83 7.05 -13.28
CA GLN A 79 11.92 8.08 -14.33
C GLN A 79 13.22 8.87 -14.24
#